data_7d89fd2012be86a05d4281b48a80132a
#
_entry.id   7d89fd2012be86a05d4281b48a80132a
#
_cell.length_a   1.000
_cell.length_b   1.000
_cell.length_c   1.000
_cell.angle_alpha   90.00
_cell.angle_beta   90.00
_cell.angle_gamma   90.00
#
_symmetry.space_group_name_H-M   'P 1'
#
loop_
_entity.id
_entity.type
_entity.pdbx_description
1 polymer ?
#
loop_
_entity_poly.entity_id
_entity_poly.type
_entity_poly.pdbx_seq_one_letter_code
_entity_poly.pdbx_strand_id
1 'polypeptide(L)'
;MVWDINKKGILDVGGELIHFEVKIPSALDMEEIISTKDENGLPTIKDSDVVKKFCLSVEGFPTVEAFLKCGRTLMCMKAIAGFIIESSKLDCELKN
;
A
#
# COMPACT_ATOMS: atom_id res chain seq x y z
N MET A 1 15.28 -2.75 -19.43
CA MET A 1 14.36 -3.27 -18.40
C MET A 1 13.30 -2.24 -18.08
N VAL A 2 12.05 -2.64 -18.01
CA VAL A 2 10.95 -1.75 -17.64
C VAL A 2 10.55 -2.05 -16.19
N TRP A 3 10.44 -1.00 -15.39
CA TRP A 3 10.03 -1.12 -14.01
C TRP A 3 8.56 -0.68 -13.88
N ASP A 4 7.72 -1.54 -13.32
CA ASP A 4 6.32 -1.20 -13.11
C ASP A 4 6.21 -0.20 -11.97
N ILE A 5 5.68 0.98 -12.27
CA ILE A 5 5.47 2.03 -11.28
C ILE A 5 4.08 1.98 -10.66
N ASN A 6 3.14 1.34 -11.36
CA ASN A 6 1.78 1.13 -10.85
C ASN A 6 1.49 -0.37 -10.88
N LYS A 7 0.71 -0.83 -9.91
CA LYS A 7 0.35 -2.23 -9.82
C LYS A 7 -1.11 -2.37 -9.42
N LYS A 8 -1.77 -3.36 -10.00
CA LYS A 8 -3.17 -3.66 -9.69
C LYS A 8 -3.24 -4.86 -8.77
N GLY A 9 -4.17 -4.81 -7.83
CA GLY A 9 -4.44 -5.92 -6.93
C GLY A 9 -5.92 -6.18 -6.83
N ILE A 10 -6.26 -7.27 -6.16
CA ILE A 10 -7.65 -7.70 -5.97
C ILE A 10 -7.84 -8.07 -4.51
N LEU A 11 -8.88 -7.52 -3.91
CA LEU A 11 -9.33 -7.89 -2.56
C LEU A 11 -10.49 -8.85 -2.67
N ASP A 12 -10.49 -9.88 -1.84
CA ASP A 12 -11.63 -10.79 -1.70
C ASP A 12 -12.33 -10.43 -0.38
N VAL A 13 -13.53 -9.86 -0.51
CA VAL A 13 -14.31 -9.41 0.64
C VAL A 13 -15.61 -10.23 0.67
N GLY A 14 -15.58 -11.33 1.42
CA GLY A 14 -16.73 -12.20 1.53
C GLY A 14 -17.17 -12.84 0.21
N GLY A 15 -16.23 -13.14 -0.67
CA GLY A 15 -16.51 -13.69 -2.00
C GLY A 15 -16.67 -12.66 -3.09
N GLU A 16 -16.75 -11.38 -2.73
CA GLU A 16 -16.80 -10.29 -3.71
C GLU A 16 -15.39 -9.82 -4.00
N LEU A 17 -15.03 -9.76 -5.27
CA LEU A 17 -13.70 -9.32 -5.70
C LEU A 17 -13.71 -7.83 -5.99
N ILE A 18 -12.83 -7.10 -5.32
CA ILE A 18 -12.71 -5.66 -5.45
C ILE A 18 -11.32 -5.34 -5.99
N HIS A 19 -11.27 -4.69 -7.14
CA HIS A 19 -10.00 -4.31 -7.77
C HIS A 19 -9.51 -2.98 -7.22
N PHE A 20 -8.19 -2.87 -7.07
CA PHE A 20 -7.57 -1.60 -6.66
C PHE A 20 -6.26 -1.40 -7.42
N GLU A 21 -5.82 -0.16 -7.48
CA GLU A 21 -4.57 0.19 -8.14
C GLU A 21 -3.71 1.04 -7.21
N VAL A 22 -2.43 0.74 -7.18
CA VAL A 22 -1.48 1.44 -6.33
C VAL A 22 -0.26 1.88 -7.13
N LYS A 23 0.39 2.93 -6.63
CA LYS A 23 1.68 3.37 -7.12
C LYS A 23 2.74 2.68 -6.25
N ILE A 24 3.76 2.11 -6.88
CA ILE A 24 4.83 1.45 -6.14
C ILE A 24 5.75 2.53 -5.54
N PRO A 25 5.99 2.49 -4.21
CA PRO A 25 6.88 3.45 -3.56
C PRO A 25 8.30 3.38 -4.12
N SER A 26 8.95 4.53 -4.22
CA SER A 26 10.36 4.59 -4.59
C SER A 26 11.25 4.12 -3.44
N ALA A 27 12.54 3.92 -3.71
CA ALA A 27 13.50 3.56 -2.67
C ALA A 27 13.53 4.62 -1.55
N LEU A 28 13.47 5.90 -1.92
CA LEU A 28 13.45 6.98 -0.93
C LEU A 28 12.16 6.98 -0.12
N ASP A 29 11.02 6.71 -0.75
CA ASP A 29 9.74 6.60 -0.04
C ASP A 29 9.78 5.46 0.98
N MET A 30 10.32 4.31 0.59
CA MET A 30 10.42 3.16 1.48
C MET A 30 11.39 3.41 2.62
N GLU A 31 12.49 4.08 2.35
CA GLU A 31 13.45 4.43 3.39
C GLU A 31 12.78 5.32 4.45
N GLU A 32 11.98 6.31 4.03
CA GLU A 32 11.24 7.16 4.93
C GLU A 32 10.23 6.35 5.77
N ILE A 33 9.49 5.45 5.13
CA ILE A 33 8.51 4.61 5.83
C ILE A 33 9.19 3.75 6.91
N ILE A 34 10.32 3.14 6.57
CA ILE A 34 11.03 2.24 7.47
C ILE A 34 11.71 3.01 8.61
N SER A 35 12.26 4.19 8.32
CA SER A 35 13.08 4.94 9.28
C SER A 35 12.24 5.79 10.25
N THR A 36 10.98 6.07 9.94
CA THR A 36 10.14 6.89 10.81
C THR A 36 9.64 6.06 11.98
N LYS A 37 10.19 6.33 13.16
CA LYS A 37 9.89 5.58 14.39
C LYS A 37 9.70 6.53 15.55
N ASP A 38 8.90 6.09 16.54
CA ASP A 38 8.73 6.84 17.78
C ASP A 38 9.87 6.55 18.76
N GLU A 39 9.76 7.10 19.97
CA GLU A 39 10.76 6.94 21.04
C GLU A 39 11.00 5.48 21.39
N ASN A 40 10.01 4.63 21.24
CA ASN A 40 10.09 3.21 21.56
C ASN A 40 10.53 2.34 20.39
N GLY A 41 10.89 2.95 19.27
CA GLY A 41 11.31 2.23 18.07
C GLY A 41 10.19 1.64 17.26
N LEU A 42 8.93 2.02 17.55
CA LEU A 42 7.78 1.55 16.79
C LEU A 42 7.52 2.44 15.58
N PRO A 43 7.11 1.86 14.44
CA PRO A 43 6.81 2.68 13.26
C PRO A 43 5.72 3.69 13.55
N THR A 44 5.95 4.96 13.16
CA THR A 44 4.96 6.02 13.32
C THR A 44 4.07 6.20 12.11
N ILE A 45 4.45 5.67 10.96
CA ILE A 45 3.64 5.72 9.76
C ILE A 45 2.52 4.70 9.88
N LYS A 46 1.29 5.18 9.74
CA LYS A 46 0.10 4.35 9.82
C LYS A 46 -0.23 3.75 8.46
N ASP A 47 -0.93 2.61 8.47
CA ASP A 47 -1.40 1.98 7.23
C ASP A 47 -2.25 2.95 6.41
N SER A 48 -3.08 3.76 7.07
CA SER A 48 -3.90 4.76 6.38
C SER A 48 -3.06 5.79 5.64
N ASP A 49 -1.91 6.18 6.20
CA ASP A 49 -1.01 7.13 5.54
C ASP A 49 -0.40 6.52 4.29
N VAL A 50 -0.01 5.25 4.36
CA VAL A 50 0.53 4.52 3.21
C VAL A 50 -0.51 4.43 2.09
N VAL A 51 -1.74 4.08 2.45
CA VAL A 51 -2.83 3.97 1.48
C VAL A 51 -3.14 5.33 0.86
N LYS A 52 -3.24 6.39 1.66
CA LYS A 52 -3.50 7.74 1.15
C LYS A 52 -2.43 8.20 0.15
N LYS A 53 -1.18 7.85 0.42
CA LYS A 53 -0.05 8.32 -0.37
C LYS A 53 0.14 7.52 -1.66
N PHE A 54 -0.11 6.23 -1.63
CA PHE A 54 0.24 5.33 -2.73
C PHE A 54 -0.93 4.64 -3.41
N CYS A 55 -2.10 4.56 -2.78
CA CYS A 55 -3.26 3.96 -3.43
C CYS A 55 -3.92 4.97 -4.37
N LEU A 56 -4.11 4.58 -5.61
CA LEU A 56 -4.66 5.45 -6.65
C LEU A 56 -6.17 5.33 -6.75
N SER A 57 -6.71 4.12 -6.61
CA SER A 57 -8.15 3.90 -6.73
C SER A 57 -8.55 2.58 -6.09
N VAL A 58 -9.79 2.51 -5.65
CA VAL A 58 -10.43 1.30 -5.14
C VAL A 58 -11.80 1.20 -5.79
N GLU A 59 -12.07 0.06 -6.43
CA GLU A 59 -13.33 -0.18 -7.13
C GLU A 59 -14.51 -0.01 -6.18
N GLY A 60 -15.54 0.67 -6.64
CA GLY A 60 -16.74 0.90 -5.85
C GLY A 60 -16.72 2.19 -5.04
N PHE A 61 -15.59 2.89 -5.01
CA PHE A 61 -15.45 4.15 -4.27
C PHE A 61 -15.02 5.28 -5.22
N PRO A 62 -15.64 6.47 -5.10
CA PRO A 62 -15.27 7.59 -5.98
C PRO A 62 -13.86 8.12 -5.72
N THR A 63 -13.37 7.99 -4.48
CA THR A 63 -12.01 8.40 -4.10
C THR A 63 -11.46 7.43 -3.05
N VAL A 64 -10.15 7.43 -2.90
CA VAL A 64 -9.48 6.64 -1.85
C VAL A 64 -9.92 7.15 -0.47
N GLU A 65 -10.11 8.44 -0.31
CA GLU A 65 -10.57 9.01 0.94
C GLU A 65 -11.96 8.51 1.32
N ALA A 66 -12.87 8.41 0.34
CA ALA A 66 -14.20 7.83 0.57
C ALA A 66 -14.10 6.38 1.03
N PHE A 67 -13.17 5.60 0.46
CA PHE A 67 -12.90 4.25 0.88
C PHE A 67 -12.43 4.21 2.34
N LEU A 68 -11.50 5.08 2.72
CA LEU A 68 -10.94 5.11 4.07
C LEU A 68 -11.96 5.54 5.13
N LYS A 69 -12.93 6.36 4.74
CA LYS A 69 -14.00 6.84 5.64
C LYS A 69 -15.17 5.88 5.74
N CYS A 70 -15.25 4.89 4.86
CA CYS A 70 -16.32 3.91 4.86
C CYS A 70 -16.17 2.97 6.08
N GLY A 71 -17.29 2.56 6.65
CA GLY A 71 -17.26 1.56 7.73
C GLY A 71 -16.80 0.20 7.22
N ARG A 72 -16.18 -0.59 8.09
CA ARG A 72 -15.74 -1.96 7.81
C ARG A 72 -14.62 -2.10 6.79
N THR A 73 -13.86 -1.03 6.52
CA THR A 73 -12.76 -1.11 5.56
C THR A 73 -11.39 -1.25 6.21
N LEU A 74 -11.33 -1.41 7.53
CA LEU A 74 -10.05 -1.49 8.25
C LEU A 74 -9.15 -2.62 7.72
N MET A 75 -9.67 -3.82 7.59
CA MET A 75 -8.86 -4.96 7.12
C MET A 75 -8.50 -4.82 5.66
N CYS A 76 -9.39 -4.23 4.85
CA CYS A 76 -9.10 -3.95 3.45
C CYS A 76 -7.98 -2.93 3.33
N MET A 77 -8.02 -1.87 4.15
CA MET A 77 -6.97 -0.86 4.20
C MET A 77 -5.62 -1.47 4.57
N LYS A 78 -5.61 -2.32 5.58
CA LYS A 78 -4.37 -3.01 6.00
C LYS A 78 -3.84 -3.92 4.91
N ALA A 79 -4.71 -4.62 4.20
CA ALA A 79 -4.32 -5.50 3.10
C ALA A 79 -3.71 -4.69 1.94
N ILE A 80 -4.30 -3.55 1.60
CA ILE A 80 -3.77 -2.68 0.56
C ILE A 80 -2.42 -2.10 0.98
N ALA A 81 -2.27 -1.65 2.23
CA ALA A 81 -1.00 -1.14 2.73
C ALA A 81 0.10 -2.21 2.64
N GLY A 82 -0.22 -3.44 3.05
CA GLY A 82 0.71 -4.57 2.93
C GLY A 82 1.08 -4.85 1.49
N PHE A 83 0.12 -4.80 0.58
CA PHE A 83 0.36 -4.99 -0.86
C PHE A 83 1.30 -3.92 -1.41
N ILE A 84 1.13 -2.67 -1.01
CA ILE A 84 2.00 -1.56 -1.43
C ILE A 84 3.44 -1.83 -0.97
N ILE A 85 3.62 -2.17 0.29
CA ILE A 85 4.95 -2.42 0.87
C ILE A 85 5.61 -3.64 0.21
N GLU A 86 4.87 -4.73 0.05
CA GLU A 86 5.41 -5.93 -0.61
C GLU A 86 5.74 -5.68 -2.07
N SER A 87 4.94 -4.87 -2.76
CA SER A 87 5.18 -4.56 -4.17
C SER A 87 6.42 -3.69 -4.37
N SER A 88 6.85 -2.97 -3.33
CA SER A 88 8.07 -2.16 -3.40
C SER A 88 9.33 -2.99 -3.26
N LYS A 89 9.21 -4.22 -2.79
CA LYS A 89 10.35 -5.11 -2.64
C LYS A 89 10.64 -5.81 -3.96
N LEU A 90 11.88 -5.79 -4.36
CA LEU A 90 12.34 -6.45 -5.57
C LEU A 90 13.34 -7.50 -5.17
N ASP A 91 13.14 -8.73 -5.62
CA ASP A 91 14.11 -9.78 -5.37
C ASP A 91 15.40 -9.44 -6.08
N CYS A 92 16.39 -9.08 -5.30
CA CYS A 92 17.67 -8.64 -5.82
C CYS A 92 18.77 -9.46 -5.19
N GLU A 93 19.61 -10.06 -6.02
CA GLU A 93 20.73 -10.88 -5.58
C GLU A 93 22.02 -10.24 -6.02
N LEU A 94 22.93 -10.06 -5.06
CA LEU A 94 24.25 -9.51 -5.37
C LEU A 94 25.10 -10.57 -6.04
N LYS A 95 25.57 -10.29 -7.24
CA LYS A 95 26.46 -11.18 -8.00
C LYS A 95 27.88 -10.68 -7.91
N ASN A 96 28.81 -11.58 -7.65
CA ASN A 96 30.24 -11.28 -7.62
C ASN A 96 30.92 -11.77 -8.89
#